data_bacd587f00ce19dfb2550d9c65f3e41d
#
_entry.id   bacd587f00ce19dfb2550d9c65f3e41d
#
_cell.length_a   1.000
_cell.length_b   1.000
_cell.length_c   1.000
_cell.angle_alpha   90.00
_cell.angle_beta   90.00
_cell.angle_gamma   90.00
#
_symmetry.space_group_name_H-M   'P 1'
#
loop_
_entity.id
_entity.type
_entity.pdbx_description
1 polymer ?
#
loop_
_entity_poly.entity_id
_entity_poly.type
_entity_poly.pdbx_seq_one_letter_code
_entity_poly.pdbx_strand_id
1 'polypeptide(L)'
;MVREENYDVVIVGCGVGGLYTALNLPSEDRILMICKEDIESCDSMLAQGGICVLRDETDYDAYFEDTMRAGHYENRKESVDIMIRSSRDVINNLLKLGVGFDKNPDGSLKYTKEGAHSQPRICFHEDITGKEITTMAGRRP
;
A
#
# COMPACT_ATOMS: atom_id res chain seq x y z
N MET A 1 -4.68 -38.13 11.27
CA MET A 1 -5.47 -37.32 12.21
C MET A 1 -5.70 -35.98 11.52
N VAL A 2 -6.95 -35.59 11.32
CA VAL A 2 -7.30 -34.23 10.85
C VAL A 2 -7.16 -33.33 12.08
N ARG A 3 -6.39 -32.25 11.98
CA ARG A 3 -6.23 -31.26 13.03
C ARG A 3 -7.23 -30.14 12.75
N GLU A 4 -8.20 -29.96 13.59
CA GLU A 4 -9.12 -28.82 13.48
C GLU A 4 -8.53 -27.62 14.24
N GLU A 5 -8.43 -26.50 13.54
CA GLU A 5 -8.03 -25.23 14.12
C GLU A 5 -9.11 -24.19 13.82
N ASN A 6 -9.43 -23.36 14.79
CA ASN A 6 -10.45 -22.33 14.67
C ASN A 6 -9.78 -20.97 14.49
N TYR A 7 -10.25 -20.19 13.54
CA TYR A 7 -9.83 -18.83 13.25
C TYR A 7 -11.06 -17.93 13.17
N ASP A 8 -10.91 -16.69 13.59
CA ASP A 8 -11.98 -15.68 13.54
C ASP A 8 -12.08 -15.11 12.14
N VAL A 9 -10.93 -14.95 11.46
CA VAL A 9 -10.84 -14.41 10.10
C VAL A 9 -9.89 -15.26 9.24
N VAL A 10 -10.30 -15.52 8.01
CA VAL A 10 -9.43 -16.13 6.98
C VAL A 10 -9.23 -15.14 5.84
N ILE A 11 -7.97 -14.78 5.58
CA ILE A 11 -7.58 -13.88 4.49
C ILE A 11 -6.93 -14.73 3.39
N VAL A 12 -7.49 -14.68 2.18
CA VAL A 12 -6.93 -15.36 1.01
C VAL A 12 -6.15 -14.35 0.18
N GLY A 13 -4.84 -14.52 0.17
CA GLY A 13 -3.88 -13.63 -0.48
C GLY A 13 -2.98 -12.90 0.50
N CYS A 14 -1.66 -13.09 0.37
CA CYS A 14 -0.63 -12.52 1.24
C CYS A 14 0.10 -11.31 0.61
N GLY A 15 -0.47 -10.70 -0.41
CA GLY A 15 -0.01 -9.42 -0.94
C GLY A 15 -0.35 -8.25 -0.01
N VAL A 16 0.04 -7.03 -0.39
CA VAL A 16 -0.14 -5.82 0.42
C VAL A 16 -1.59 -5.60 0.87
N GLY A 17 -2.58 -5.94 0.03
CA GLY A 17 -3.99 -5.83 0.41
C GLY A 17 -4.38 -6.74 1.56
N GLY A 18 -3.99 -8.00 1.52
CA GLY A 18 -4.22 -8.97 2.59
C GLY A 18 -3.49 -8.60 3.87
N LEU A 19 -2.21 -8.23 3.77
CA LEU A 19 -1.41 -7.80 4.91
C LEU A 19 -1.98 -6.55 5.56
N TYR A 20 -2.32 -5.54 4.77
CA TYR A 20 -2.91 -4.29 5.30
C TYR A 20 -4.27 -4.54 5.94
N THR A 21 -5.08 -5.45 5.39
CA THR A 21 -6.33 -5.88 6.01
C THR A 21 -6.06 -6.52 7.37
N ALA A 22 -5.13 -7.48 7.46
CA ALA A 22 -4.78 -8.13 8.73
C ALA A 22 -4.30 -7.13 9.79
N LEU A 23 -3.54 -6.11 9.39
CA LEU A 23 -3.03 -5.06 10.29
C LEU A 23 -4.12 -4.15 10.86
N ASN A 24 -5.28 -4.08 10.22
CA ASN A 24 -6.41 -3.23 10.62
C ASN A 24 -7.56 -4.02 11.28
N LEU A 25 -7.40 -5.33 11.46
CA LEU A 25 -8.32 -6.15 12.26
C LEU A 25 -8.01 -6.03 13.76
N PRO A 26 -8.97 -6.33 14.65
CA PRO A 26 -8.74 -6.40 16.09
C PRO A 26 -7.55 -7.29 16.45
N SER A 27 -6.75 -6.86 17.41
CA SER A 27 -5.54 -7.60 17.82
C SER A 27 -5.84 -8.94 18.51
N GLU A 28 -7.05 -9.11 19.02
CA GLU A 28 -7.57 -10.33 19.64
C GLU A 28 -8.00 -11.38 18.63
N ASP A 29 -8.23 -11.00 17.37
CA ASP A 29 -8.65 -11.93 16.33
C ASP A 29 -7.53 -12.91 15.96
N ARG A 30 -7.88 -14.18 15.89
CA ARG A 30 -7.02 -15.22 15.33
C ARG A 30 -7.17 -15.21 13.82
N ILE A 31 -6.15 -14.74 13.12
CA ILE A 31 -6.18 -14.55 11.68
C ILE A 31 -5.37 -15.66 11.01
N LEU A 32 -5.99 -16.37 10.05
CA LEU A 32 -5.29 -17.23 9.13
C LEU A 32 -5.11 -16.54 7.79
N MET A 33 -3.87 -16.40 7.34
CA MET A 33 -3.57 -15.93 5.99
C MET A 33 -3.15 -17.11 5.11
N ILE A 34 -3.72 -17.21 3.92
CA ILE A 34 -3.46 -18.28 2.95
C ILE A 34 -2.95 -17.66 1.67
N CYS A 35 -1.82 -18.11 1.18
CA CYS A 35 -1.28 -17.76 -0.13
C CYS A 35 -1.07 -18.97 -1.02
N LYS A 36 -1.05 -18.72 -2.31
CA LYS A 36 -0.84 -19.75 -3.32
C LYS A 36 0.60 -20.30 -3.27
N GLU A 37 1.55 -19.44 -3.04
CA GLU A 37 2.99 -19.68 -2.98
C GLU A 37 3.59 -18.92 -1.78
N ASP A 38 4.90 -18.83 -1.69
CA ASP A 38 5.56 -18.04 -0.66
C ASP A 38 5.23 -16.55 -0.79
N ILE A 39 5.20 -15.85 0.32
CA ILE A 39 4.93 -14.40 0.36
C ILE A 39 5.92 -13.60 -0.50
N GLU A 40 7.15 -14.10 -0.62
CA GLU A 40 8.19 -13.48 -1.43
C GLU A 40 7.93 -13.54 -2.94
N SER A 41 7.03 -14.43 -3.38
CA SER A 41 6.63 -14.61 -4.78
C SER A 41 5.43 -13.74 -5.17
N CYS A 42 4.83 -13.00 -4.25
CA CYS A 42 3.65 -12.19 -4.56
C CYS A 42 4.02 -10.92 -5.34
N ASP A 43 3.10 -10.48 -6.22
CA ASP A 43 3.29 -9.28 -7.04
C ASP A 43 3.63 -8.04 -6.21
N SER A 44 3.07 -7.94 -4.99
CA SER A 44 3.35 -6.84 -4.08
C SER A 44 4.81 -6.82 -3.63
N MET A 45 5.42 -7.98 -3.40
CA MET A 45 6.85 -8.09 -3.05
C MET A 45 7.75 -7.71 -4.22
N LEU A 46 7.32 -8.02 -5.45
CA LEU A 46 8.07 -7.78 -6.68
C LEU A 46 7.87 -6.36 -7.24
N ALA A 47 6.93 -5.58 -6.70
CA ALA A 47 6.63 -4.24 -7.18
C ALA A 47 7.81 -3.28 -6.93
N GLN A 48 8.31 -2.68 -8.02
CA GLN A 48 9.48 -1.79 -7.99
C GLN A 48 9.10 -0.33 -7.79
N GLY A 49 8.00 0.12 -8.39
CA GLY A 49 7.56 1.50 -8.38
C GLY A 49 7.41 2.09 -6.99
N GLY A 50 6.36 2.83 -6.77
CA GLY A 50 6.14 3.43 -5.47
C GLY A 50 4.66 3.48 -5.14
N ILE A 51 4.32 4.22 -4.12
CA ILE A 51 2.94 4.42 -3.68
C ILE A 51 2.59 5.90 -3.74
N CYS A 52 1.50 6.21 -4.44
CA CYS A 52 1.04 7.58 -4.63
C CYS A 52 0.42 8.15 -3.35
N VAL A 53 0.64 9.42 -3.10
CA VAL A 53 0.08 10.12 -1.95
C VAL A 53 -0.41 11.52 -2.33
N LEU A 54 -1.53 11.94 -1.75
CA LEU A 54 -2.00 13.32 -1.82
C LEU A 54 -1.07 14.20 -0.98
N ARG A 55 -0.21 14.98 -1.62
CA ARG A 55 0.80 15.81 -0.94
C ARG A 55 0.16 16.96 -0.17
N ASP A 56 -0.76 17.66 -0.80
CA ASP A 56 -1.55 18.74 -0.24
C ASP A 56 -2.89 18.86 -0.98
N GLU A 57 -3.80 19.66 -0.47
CA GLU A 57 -5.14 19.79 -1.06
C GLU A 57 -5.13 20.39 -2.47
N THR A 58 -4.10 21.15 -2.82
CA THR A 58 -3.99 21.75 -4.16
C THR A 58 -3.65 20.72 -5.25
N ASP A 59 -3.12 19.56 -4.87
CA ASP A 59 -2.82 18.46 -5.78
C ASP A 59 -4.01 17.52 -6.03
N TYR A 60 -5.13 17.68 -5.30
CA TYR A 60 -6.25 16.76 -5.37
C TYR A 60 -6.83 16.64 -6.79
N ASP A 61 -7.17 17.75 -7.42
CA ASP A 61 -7.81 17.76 -8.73
C ASP A 61 -6.90 17.14 -9.81
N ALA A 62 -5.60 17.47 -9.78
CA ALA A 62 -4.63 16.89 -10.69
C ALA A 62 -4.43 15.40 -10.47
N TYR A 63 -4.41 14.94 -9.22
CA TYR A 63 -4.29 13.52 -8.89
C TYR A 63 -5.54 12.75 -9.31
N PHE A 64 -6.73 13.31 -9.06
CA PHE A 64 -7.99 12.71 -9.47
C PHE A 64 -8.06 12.57 -11.00
N GLU A 65 -7.76 13.63 -11.74
CA GLU A 65 -7.77 13.63 -13.21
C GLU A 65 -6.73 12.67 -13.80
N ASP A 66 -5.50 12.65 -13.27
CA ASP A 66 -4.46 11.70 -13.69
C ASP A 66 -4.93 10.25 -13.52
N THR A 67 -5.57 9.94 -12.39
CA THR A 67 -6.08 8.60 -12.10
C THR A 67 -7.26 8.23 -13.01
N MET A 68 -8.21 9.13 -13.21
CA MET A 68 -9.35 8.91 -14.10
C MET A 68 -8.89 8.68 -15.54
N ARG A 69 -7.95 9.50 -16.03
CA ARG A 69 -7.38 9.38 -17.37
C ARG A 69 -6.62 8.07 -17.56
N ALA A 70 -5.81 7.66 -16.57
CA ALA A 70 -5.08 6.38 -16.61
C ALA A 70 -6.01 5.17 -16.68
N GLY A 71 -7.17 5.25 -16.05
CA GLY A 71 -8.23 4.25 -16.11
C GLY A 71 -9.23 4.44 -17.26
N HIS A 72 -8.89 5.25 -18.28
CA HIS A 72 -9.77 5.55 -19.42
C HIS A 72 -11.16 6.06 -19.03
N TYR A 73 -11.27 6.72 -17.86
CA TYR A 73 -12.52 7.21 -17.25
C TYR A 73 -13.56 6.11 -16.94
N GLU A 74 -13.12 4.85 -16.88
CA GLU A 74 -13.96 3.72 -16.45
C GLU A 74 -13.92 3.49 -14.93
N ASN A 75 -13.09 4.23 -14.22
CA ASN A 75 -12.96 4.17 -12.77
C ASN A 75 -14.26 4.61 -12.07
N ARG A 76 -14.58 3.97 -10.95
CA ARG A 76 -15.61 4.47 -10.04
C ARG A 76 -15.07 5.69 -9.30
N LYS A 77 -15.68 6.85 -9.53
CA LYS A 77 -15.25 8.15 -8.98
C LYS A 77 -15.16 8.13 -7.45
N GLU A 78 -16.13 7.52 -6.78
CA GLU A 78 -16.15 7.40 -5.32
C GLU A 78 -14.95 6.60 -4.80
N SER A 79 -14.57 5.53 -5.50
CA SER A 79 -13.41 4.72 -5.11
C SER A 79 -12.10 5.50 -5.30
N VAL A 80 -12.00 6.30 -6.37
CA VAL A 80 -10.84 7.17 -6.62
C VAL A 80 -10.75 8.25 -5.55
N ASP A 81 -11.85 8.89 -5.18
CA ASP A 81 -11.89 9.89 -4.11
C ASP A 81 -11.42 9.31 -2.77
N ILE A 82 -11.96 8.16 -2.37
CA ILE A 82 -11.56 7.46 -1.14
C ILE A 82 -10.05 7.14 -1.17
N MET A 83 -9.56 6.57 -2.26
CA MET A 83 -8.15 6.22 -2.42
C MET A 83 -7.24 7.45 -2.25
N ILE A 84 -7.56 8.56 -2.91
CA ILE A 84 -6.76 9.78 -2.85
C ILE A 84 -6.77 10.37 -1.45
N ARG A 85 -7.96 10.55 -0.85
CA ARG A 85 -8.10 11.18 0.47
C ARG A 85 -7.47 10.37 1.59
N SER A 86 -7.57 9.04 1.54
CA SER A 86 -6.99 8.16 2.55
C SER A 86 -5.46 7.97 2.40
N SER A 87 -4.89 8.36 1.27
CA SER A 87 -3.48 8.07 0.94
C SER A 87 -2.48 8.61 1.97
N ARG A 88 -2.73 9.77 2.56
CA ARG A 88 -1.86 10.35 3.61
C ARG A 88 -1.86 9.50 4.87
N ASP A 89 -3.02 9.04 5.31
CA ASP A 89 -3.13 8.20 6.50
C ASP A 89 -2.46 6.85 6.27
N VAL A 90 -2.60 6.29 5.06
CA VAL A 90 -1.89 5.07 4.67
C VAL A 90 -0.37 5.27 4.75
N ILE A 91 0.18 6.32 4.15
CA ILE A 91 1.63 6.61 4.23
C ILE A 91 2.08 6.81 5.67
N ASN A 92 1.33 7.56 6.48
CA ASN A 92 1.65 7.76 7.88
C ASN A 92 1.65 6.45 8.68
N ASN A 93 0.71 5.54 8.39
CA ASN A 93 0.66 4.22 9.03
C ASN A 93 1.85 3.35 8.60
N LEU A 94 2.23 3.36 7.32
CA LEU A 94 3.39 2.64 6.83
C LEU A 94 4.69 3.16 7.46
N LEU A 95 4.84 4.48 7.63
CA LEU A 95 5.97 5.08 8.35
C LEU A 95 6.02 4.62 9.82
N LYS A 96 4.87 4.55 10.50
CA LYS A 96 4.79 4.03 11.88
C LYS A 96 5.15 2.56 11.97
N LEU A 97 4.90 1.77 10.95
CA LEU A 97 5.31 0.38 10.84
C LEU A 97 6.82 0.23 10.54
N GLY A 98 7.52 1.33 10.27
CA GLY A 98 8.95 1.35 10.01
C GLY A 98 9.33 1.25 8.53
N VAL A 99 8.40 1.43 7.60
CA VAL A 99 8.71 1.47 6.16
C VAL A 99 9.69 2.62 5.88
N GLY A 100 10.81 2.30 5.28
CA GLY A 100 11.94 3.22 5.05
C GLY A 100 11.85 3.96 3.72
N PHE A 101 10.80 4.75 3.49
CA PHE A 101 10.74 5.59 2.29
C PHE A 101 11.93 6.52 2.16
N ASP A 102 12.38 6.75 0.93
CA ASP A 102 13.47 7.67 0.61
C ASP A 102 13.15 9.10 1.09
N LYS A 103 14.18 9.78 1.58
CA LYS A 103 14.06 11.13 2.16
C LYS A 103 15.05 12.10 1.53
N ASN A 104 14.67 13.35 1.53
CA ASN A 104 15.55 14.47 1.23
C ASN A 104 16.57 14.69 2.37
N PRO A 105 17.64 15.47 2.14
CA PRO A 105 18.62 15.78 3.18
C PRO A 105 18.05 16.46 4.43
N ASP A 106 16.90 17.13 4.30
CA ASP A 106 16.18 17.79 5.40
C ASP A 106 15.27 16.83 6.18
N GLY A 107 15.23 15.55 5.81
CA GLY A 107 14.41 14.51 6.45
C GLY A 107 12.97 14.42 5.93
N SER A 108 12.52 15.31 5.04
CA SER A 108 11.22 15.22 4.39
C SER A 108 11.17 14.05 3.41
N LEU A 109 9.97 13.53 3.13
CA LEU A 109 9.79 12.47 2.13
C LEU A 109 10.21 12.97 0.75
N LYS A 110 10.95 12.13 0.04
CA LYS A 110 11.28 12.35 -1.37
C LYS A 110 10.18 11.80 -2.24
N TYR A 111 9.81 12.56 -3.27
CA TYR A 111 8.77 12.16 -4.22
C TYR A 111 9.34 12.03 -5.62
N THR A 112 8.90 11.02 -6.33
CA THR A 112 9.18 10.85 -7.77
C THR A 112 7.89 10.97 -8.59
N LYS A 113 8.06 11.11 -9.88
CA LYS A 113 6.98 11.17 -10.87
C LYS A 113 7.17 10.04 -11.87
N GLU A 114 6.16 9.19 -11.98
CA GLU A 114 6.16 8.07 -12.90
C GLU A 114 4.81 7.92 -13.60
N GLY A 115 4.81 7.20 -14.70
CA GLY A 115 3.59 6.82 -15.43
C GLY A 115 2.73 8.01 -15.83
N ALA A 116 1.45 7.91 -15.55
CA ALA A 116 0.44 8.89 -15.96
C ALA A 116 0.33 10.12 -15.04
N HIS A 117 1.15 10.21 -13.98
CA HIS A 117 1.09 11.31 -13.03
C HIS A 117 1.63 12.63 -13.60
N SER A 118 0.87 13.71 -13.43
CA SER A 118 1.28 15.05 -13.84
C SER A 118 2.24 15.71 -12.85
N GLN A 119 2.21 15.29 -11.56
CA GLN A 119 3.01 15.82 -10.46
C GLN A 119 3.82 14.74 -9.75
N PRO A 120 4.97 15.08 -9.13
CA PRO A 120 5.69 14.16 -8.26
C PRO A 120 4.89 13.90 -6.98
N ARG A 121 4.30 12.72 -6.84
CA ARG A 121 3.51 12.32 -5.68
C ARG A 121 3.73 10.88 -5.24
N ILE A 122 4.78 10.25 -5.71
CA ILE A 122 5.07 8.83 -5.46
C ILE A 122 6.15 8.75 -4.40
N CYS A 123 5.81 8.18 -3.24
CA CYS A 123 6.78 7.74 -2.23
C CYS A 123 7.39 6.42 -2.67
N PHE A 124 8.68 6.24 -2.48
CA PHE A 124 9.41 5.06 -2.93
C PHE A 124 10.55 4.71 -1.96
N HIS A 125 11.05 3.50 -2.08
CA HIS A 125 12.27 3.04 -1.42
C HIS A 125 13.16 2.39 -2.48
N GLU A 126 14.18 3.11 -2.92
CA GLU A 126 15.02 2.70 -4.05
C GLU A 126 14.16 2.22 -5.24
N ASP A 127 14.40 0.99 -5.75
CA ASP A 127 13.58 0.30 -6.75
C ASP A 127 12.88 -0.96 -6.20
N ILE A 128 12.72 -1.03 -4.87
CA ILE A 128 12.19 -2.21 -4.15
C ILE A 128 11.06 -1.82 -3.17
N THR A 129 10.30 -0.81 -3.49
CA THR A 129 9.25 -0.25 -2.60
C THR A 129 8.26 -1.32 -2.14
N GLY A 130 7.83 -2.19 -3.04
CA GLY A 130 6.90 -3.27 -2.72
C GLY A 130 7.48 -4.26 -1.72
N LYS A 131 8.75 -4.64 -1.89
CA LYS A 131 9.47 -5.51 -0.95
C LYS A 131 9.56 -4.88 0.43
N GLU A 132 9.92 -3.60 0.51
CA GLU A 132 10.02 -2.87 1.77
C GLU A 132 8.68 -2.86 2.51
N ILE A 133 7.60 -2.44 1.84
CA ILE A 133 6.25 -2.38 2.42
C ILE A 133 5.78 -3.77 2.88
N THR A 134 5.90 -4.79 2.01
CA THR A 134 5.42 -6.14 2.29
C THR A 134 6.18 -6.77 3.44
N THR A 135 7.51 -6.59 3.48
CA THR A 135 8.37 -7.10 4.57
C THR A 135 8.00 -6.46 5.91
N MET A 136 7.82 -5.14 5.95
CA MET A 136 7.49 -4.45 7.20
C MET A 136 6.07 -4.77 7.67
N ALA A 137 5.10 -4.87 6.74
CA ALA A 137 3.74 -5.28 7.07
C ALA A 137 3.64 -6.73 7.60
N GLY A 138 4.48 -7.64 7.10
CA GLY A 138 4.51 -9.04 7.53
C GLY A 138 5.24 -9.29 8.87
N ARG A 139 5.93 -8.29 9.43
CA ARG A 139 6.72 -8.43 10.67
C ARG A 139 5.95 -8.18 11.95
N ARG A 140 4.66 -7.88 11.89
CA ARG A 140 3.89 -7.66 13.11
C ARG A 140 3.75 -8.98 13.87
N PRO A 141 4.09 -9.00 15.18
CA PRO A 141 3.92 -10.19 16.02
C PRO A 141 2.45 -10.51 16.25
#